data_084fa3eea3d50d388980dacdc59328f8
#
_entry.id   084fa3eea3d50d388980dacdc59328f8
#
_cell.length_a   1.000
_cell.length_b   1.000
_cell.length_c   1.000
_cell.angle_alpha   90.00
_cell.angle_beta   90.00
_cell.angle_gamma   90.00
#
_symmetry.space_group_name_H-M   'P 1'
#
loop_
_entity.id
_entity.type
_entity.pdbx_description
1 polymer ?
#
loop_
_entity_poly.entity_id
_entity_poly.type
_entity_poly.pdbx_seq_one_letter_code
_entity_poly.pdbx_strand_id
1 'polypeptide(L)' 'MLSQVQLISYIINTKDYSVISQNNLDDKFFFNYKAEFNFIKNHYEQYRAVPDKLTFLNVFPEFDVVEVNEPLTYL' A
#
# COMPACT_ATOMS: atom_id res chain seq x y z
N MET A 1 16.03 -1.56 -0.94
CA MET A 1 14.75 -1.17 -1.58
C MET A 1 13.61 -2.02 -0.99
N LEU A 2 12.51 -1.41 -0.70
CA LEU A 2 11.34 -2.13 -0.19
C LEU A 2 10.65 -2.90 -1.31
N SER A 3 10.18 -4.10 -1.00
CA SER A 3 9.39 -4.89 -1.94
C SER A 3 7.97 -4.32 -2.07
N GLN A 4 7.24 -4.80 -3.07
CA GLN A 4 5.85 -4.39 -3.27
C GLN A 4 5.00 -4.69 -2.04
N VAL A 5 5.18 -5.89 -1.46
CA VAL A 5 4.45 -6.29 -0.25
C VAL A 5 4.80 -5.37 0.92
N GLN A 6 6.09 -5.04 1.08
CA GLN A 6 6.52 -4.16 2.16
C GLN A 6 5.94 -2.76 2.02
N LEU A 7 5.91 -2.22 0.80
CA LEU A 7 5.34 -0.89 0.58
C LEU A 7 3.84 -0.85 0.85
N ILE A 8 3.11 -1.83 0.36
CA ILE A 8 1.68 -1.92 0.62
C ILE A 8 1.43 -2.05 2.12
N SER A 9 2.21 -2.91 2.78
CA SER A 9 2.10 -3.09 4.23
C SER A 9 2.38 -1.80 5.00
N TYR A 10 3.41 -1.07 4.58
CA TYR A 10 3.74 0.21 5.20
C TYR A 10 2.57 1.20 5.07
N ILE A 11 2.01 1.31 3.87
CA ILE A 11 0.89 2.23 3.62
C ILE A 11 -0.31 1.85 4.49
N ILE A 12 -0.63 0.58 4.58
CA ILE A 12 -1.76 0.09 5.37
C ILE A 12 -1.53 0.34 6.87
N ASN A 13 -0.33 0.03 7.36
CA ASN A 13 -0.02 0.13 8.79
C ASN A 13 0.09 1.57 9.27
N THR A 14 0.65 2.47 8.46
CA THR A 14 0.84 3.87 8.82
C THR A 14 -0.26 4.78 8.30
N LYS A 15 -1.05 4.29 7.34
CA LYS A 15 -2.09 5.06 6.63
C LYS A 15 -1.50 6.28 5.92
N ASP A 16 -0.24 6.16 5.48
CA ASP A 16 0.49 7.23 4.84
C ASP A 16 0.49 7.05 3.32
N TYR A 17 -0.49 7.65 2.66
CA TYR A 17 -0.62 7.58 1.21
C TYR A 17 0.42 8.47 0.51
N SER A 18 1.03 9.40 1.22
CA SER A 18 1.99 10.34 0.61
C SER A 18 3.19 9.62 0.01
N VAL A 19 3.51 8.43 0.47
CA VAL A 19 4.59 7.61 -0.10
C VAL A 19 4.38 7.41 -1.60
N ILE A 20 3.14 7.14 -2.01
CA ILE A 20 2.82 6.93 -3.43
C ILE A 20 2.98 8.23 -4.20
N SER A 21 2.44 9.34 -3.68
CA SER A 21 2.51 10.64 -4.34
C SER A 21 3.94 11.16 -4.46
N GLN A 22 4.71 11.05 -3.38
CA GLN A 22 6.06 11.59 -3.34
C GLN A 22 7.06 10.83 -4.20
N ASN A 23 6.82 9.54 -4.42
CA ASN A 23 7.72 8.69 -5.18
C ASN A 23 7.19 8.33 -6.55
N ASN A 24 6.09 8.93 -6.98
CA ASN A 24 5.46 8.69 -8.28
C ASN A 24 5.18 7.20 -8.53
N LEU A 25 4.76 6.51 -7.49
CA LEU A 25 4.44 5.09 -7.60
C LEU A 25 3.09 4.91 -8.29
N ASP A 26 3.00 3.91 -9.14
CA ASP A 26 1.77 3.59 -9.87
C ASP A 26 1.62 2.08 -9.98
N ASP A 27 0.61 1.65 -10.75
CA ASP A 27 0.35 0.23 -10.93
C ASP A 27 1.47 -0.51 -11.65
N LYS A 28 2.34 0.20 -12.36
CA LYS A 28 3.51 -0.41 -12.99
C LYS A 28 4.52 -0.87 -11.96
N PHE A 29 4.67 -0.11 -10.88
CA PHE A 29 5.54 -0.51 -9.78
C PHE A 29 4.98 -1.75 -9.07
N PHE A 30 3.65 -1.82 -8.93
CA PHE A 30 2.98 -2.91 -8.22
C PHE A 30 2.49 -4.00 -9.17
N PHE A 31 3.32 -4.38 -10.14
CA PHE A 31 2.90 -5.29 -11.21
C PHE A 31 2.39 -6.65 -10.72
N ASN A 32 2.82 -7.12 -9.55
CA ASN A 32 2.32 -8.35 -8.95
C ASN A 32 1.12 -8.13 -8.02
N TYR A 33 0.82 -6.88 -7.68
CA TYR A 33 -0.20 -6.53 -6.69
C TYR A 33 -1.06 -5.39 -7.19
N LYS A 34 -1.40 -5.40 -8.47
CA LYS A 34 -2.18 -4.32 -9.08
C LYS A 34 -3.55 -4.15 -8.44
N ALA A 35 -4.22 -5.28 -8.12
CA ALA A 35 -5.54 -5.24 -7.52
C ALA A 35 -5.48 -4.60 -6.13
N GLU A 36 -4.48 -4.98 -5.35
CA GLU A 36 -4.26 -4.43 -4.01
C GLU A 36 -3.96 -2.94 -4.06
N PHE A 37 -3.06 -2.55 -4.95
CA PHE A 37 -2.71 -1.13 -5.12
C PHE A 37 -3.92 -0.32 -5.58
N ASN A 38 -4.66 -0.81 -6.56
CA ASN A 38 -5.83 -0.12 -7.08
C ASN A 38 -6.93 0.01 -6.04
N PHE A 39 -7.10 -0.98 -5.19
CA PHE A 39 -8.04 -0.91 -4.09
C PHE A 39 -7.69 0.23 -3.12
N ILE A 40 -6.41 0.33 -2.75
CA ILE A 40 -5.94 1.40 -1.86
C ILE A 40 -6.13 2.76 -2.52
N LYS A 41 -5.76 2.87 -3.79
CA LYS A 41 -5.87 4.12 -4.54
C LYS A 41 -7.33 4.57 -4.65
N ASN A 42 -8.22 3.67 -5.03
CA ASN A 42 -9.64 3.98 -5.18
C ASN A 42 -10.27 4.35 -3.85
N HIS A 43 -9.91 3.65 -2.78
CA HIS A 43 -10.40 3.97 -1.44
C HIS A 43 -9.96 5.36 -1.02
N TYR A 44 -8.69 5.70 -1.28
CA TYR A 44 -8.18 7.02 -0.95
C TYR A 44 -8.87 8.12 -1.76
N GLU A 45 -9.10 7.88 -3.05
CA GLU A 45 -9.78 8.88 -3.90
C GLU A 45 -11.22 9.10 -3.45
N GLN A 46 -11.89 8.05 -2.98
CA GLN A 46 -13.29 8.13 -2.57
C GLN A 46 -13.45 8.72 -1.16
N TYR A 47 -12.60 8.33 -0.22
CA TYR A 47 -12.75 8.68 1.20
C TYR A 47 -11.66 9.59 1.72
N ARG A 48 -10.65 9.89 0.92
CA ARG A 48 -9.46 10.66 1.31
C ARG A 48 -8.73 10.03 2.49
N ALA A 49 -8.78 8.71 2.58
CA ALA A 49 -8.13 7.95 3.62
C ALA A 49 -7.72 6.59 3.10
N VAL A 50 -6.59 6.09 3.60
CA VAL A 50 -6.13 4.73 3.29
C VAL A 50 -7.05 3.76 4.03
N PRO A 51 -7.45 2.61 3.40
CA PRO A 51 -8.24 1.62 4.09
C PRO A 51 -7.46 1.06 5.29
N ASP A 52 -8.18 0.73 6.37
CA ASP A 52 -7.50 0.12 7.49
C ASP A 52 -7.18 -1.35 7.19
N LYS A 53 -6.34 -1.94 8.04
CA LYS A 53 -5.86 -3.30 7.83
C LYS A 53 -7.02 -4.29 7.73
N LEU A 54 -8.01 -4.16 8.60
CA LEU A 54 -9.14 -5.09 8.62
C LEU A 54 -9.96 -4.99 7.33
N THR A 55 -10.24 -3.78 6.87
CA THR A 55 -10.96 -3.56 5.62
C THR A 55 -10.19 -4.14 4.43
N PHE A 56 -8.88 -3.89 4.39
CA PHE A 56 -8.03 -4.39 3.32
C PHE A 56 -8.03 -5.92 3.30
N LEU A 57 -7.87 -6.56 4.46
CA LEU A 57 -7.81 -8.01 4.54
C LEU A 57 -9.14 -8.68 4.30
N ASN A 58 -10.27 -7.97 4.48
CA ASN A 58 -11.57 -8.50 4.09
C ASN A 58 -11.68 -8.69 2.58
N VAL A 59 -11.00 -7.84 1.80
CA VAL A 59 -11.00 -7.93 0.34
C VAL A 59 -9.90 -8.86 -0.14
N PHE A 60 -8.74 -8.83 0.52
CA PHE A 60 -7.57 -9.63 0.15
C PHE A 60 -7.12 -10.49 1.33
N PRO A 61 -7.89 -11.53 1.67
CA PRO A 61 -7.60 -12.33 2.88
C PRO A 61 -6.28 -13.09 2.81
N GLU A 62 -5.75 -13.31 1.62
CA GLU A 62 -4.49 -14.02 1.43
C GLU A 62 -3.28 -13.10 1.47
N PHE A 63 -3.48 -11.79 1.47
CA PHE A 63 -2.38 -10.84 1.53
C PHE A 63 -1.75 -10.87 2.92
N ASP A 64 -0.44 -10.98 2.97
CA ASP A 64 0.30 -11.03 4.21
C ASP A 64 0.85 -9.64 4.54
N VAL A 65 0.16 -8.91 5.40
CA VAL A 65 0.61 -7.59 5.85
C VAL A 65 1.78 -7.78 6.81
N VAL A 66 2.95 -7.33 6.40
CA VAL A 66 4.17 -7.50 7.18
C VAL A 66 4.53 -6.19 7.88
N GLU A 67 5.35 -6.29 8.93
CA GLU A 67 5.85 -5.13 9.63
C GLU A 67 7.09 -4.61 8.92
N VAL A 68 7.12 -3.30 8.64
CA VAL A 68 8.23 -2.68 7.91
C VAL A 68 9.02 -1.81 8.87
N ASN A 69 10.27 -2.19 9.12
CA ASN A 69 11.16 -1.46 10.02
C ASN A 69 12.25 -0.71 9.26
N GLU A 70 12.30 -0.82 7.94
CA GLU A 70 13.33 -0.20 7.14
C GLU A 70 12.95 1.24 6.79
N PRO A 71 13.93 2.15 6.73
CA PRO A 71 13.64 3.53 6.31
C PRO A 71 13.17 3.57 4.87
N LEU A 72 12.22 4.45 4.58
CA LEU A 72 11.73 4.63 3.22
C LEU A 72 12.76 5.28 2.28
N THR A 73 13.87 5.72 2.81
CA THR A 73 14.96 6.26 2.00
C THR A 73 15.55 5.26 1.03
N TYR A 74 15.23 3.98 1.19
CA TYR A 74 15.66 2.95 0.25
C TYR A 74 14.80 2.90 -1.03
N LEU A 75 13.74 3.67 -1.06
CA LEU A 75 12.98 3.81 -2.30
C LEU A 75 13.79 4.64 -3.33
#